data_76b3ba7a29bce613f2d2769035a3a263
#
_entry.id   76b3ba7a29bce613f2d2769035a3a263
#
_cell.length_a   1.000
_cell.length_b   1.000
_cell.length_c   1.000
_cell.angle_alpha   90.00
_cell.angle_beta   90.00
_cell.angle_gamma   90.00
#
_symmetry.space_group_name_H-M   'P 1'
#
loop_
_entity.id
_entity.type
_entity.pdbx_description
1 polymer ?
#
loop_
_entity_poly.entity_id
_entity_poly.type
_entity_poly.pdbx_seq_one_letter_code
_entity_poly.pdbx_strand_id
1 'polypeptide(L)'
;MGFRGRTVAALMALTAVTACVATYAVLEFPRWNGIATGTAVWGNGQTQEGFRQSEIDKLNKAVSLIEKRYLLPADRNRLLDGALQGMVESLSDPYSIYKSADEADAYVDALQGAFTGIGAELRMEKGAVVVEAPIRGSPAERAGLQSRDVLLSINGESLYGLSLSEAVAKIRGPKGTKAKLKVQRAGRAEPLDLELVRDRIDPIAVGSEVGEDGIGHLFINQFTSETASQVAEELEAMKSQGLKALVIDVRNNPGGYLQSVVEVADQLLEKGKPIVQSEYRDGQRKVDVAEHGAKNGERYPLVVLINKGSASASEILAGALKQSAGAVLVGDTSYGKGTVQVHFNSELGDDSLIKLTVYKWLLPDGTWINEQGLKPDVPVAQPDYFLAWRLPRDRVLKLDSTGGDIGNLQTILSGVGYPTDRTDGYYSEKTKQAVERFQADESLPKTGEVDSATAQRLEEKLYSIIQDKTNDAQWQTALAEARKLLESSESP
;
A
#
# COMPACT_ATOMS: atom_id res chain seq x y z
N MET A 1 44.12 -40.72 -3.18
CA MET A 1 43.74 -39.84 -2.07
C MET A 1 42.44 -40.40 -1.49
N GLY A 2 42.52 -41.04 -0.31
CA GLY A 2 41.33 -41.64 0.34
C GLY A 2 40.64 -40.54 1.18
N PHE A 3 39.37 -40.28 0.92
CA PHE A 3 38.56 -39.41 1.79
C PHE A 3 38.37 -40.09 3.16
N ARG A 4 38.53 -39.34 4.26
CA ARG A 4 38.27 -39.83 5.60
C ARG A 4 36.78 -40.20 5.72
N GLY A 5 36.47 -41.36 6.30
CA GLY A 5 35.09 -41.91 6.38
C GLY A 5 34.03 -40.90 6.90
N ARG A 6 34.45 -39.97 7.78
CA ARG A 6 33.58 -38.89 8.29
C ARG A 6 33.18 -37.87 7.20
N THR A 7 34.03 -37.59 6.22
CA THR A 7 33.76 -36.69 5.08
C THR A 7 32.78 -37.36 4.09
N VAL A 8 32.92 -38.67 3.88
CA VAL A 8 32.00 -39.44 3.03
C VAL A 8 30.60 -39.53 3.68
N ALA A 9 30.55 -39.80 4.99
CA ALA A 9 29.29 -39.81 5.75
C ALA A 9 28.59 -38.43 5.75
N ALA A 10 29.34 -37.33 5.88
CA ALA A 10 28.80 -35.96 5.80
C ALA A 10 28.25 -35.62 4.40
N LEU A 11 28.96 -36.03 3.34
CA LEU A 11 28.50 -35.85 1.95
C LEU A 11 27.26 -36.70 1.65
N MET A 12 27.19 -37.96 2.14
CA MET A 12 25.99 -38.79 2.00
C MET A 12 24.79 -38.25 2.78
N ALA A 13 25.01 -37.70 3.98
CA ALA A 13 23.96 -37.03 4.74
C ALA A 13 23.47 -35.75 4.03
N LEU A 14 24.38 -34.96 3.46
CA LEU A 14 24.04 -33.74 2.70
C LEU A 14 23.25 -34.06 1.41
N THR A 15 23.66 -35.12 0.68
CA THR A 15 22.91 -35.57 -0.51
C THR A 15 21.56 -36.19 -0.16
N ALA A 16 21.43 -36.86 0.96
CA ALA A 16 20.15 -37.40 1.45
C ALA A 16 19.20 -36.26 1.87
N VAL A 17 19.72 -35.22 2.56
CA VAL A 17 18.93 -34.05 2.96
C VAL A 17 18.51 -33.24 1.72
N THR A 18 19.41 -33.02 0.76
CA THR A 18 19.04 -32.30 -0.49
C THR A 18 18.06 -33.10 -1.34
N ALA A 19 18.17 -34.42 -1.41
CA ALA A 19 17.19 -35.28 -2.06
C ALA A 19 15.83 -35.26 -1.35
N CYS A 20 15.80 -35.29 -0.01
CA CYS A 20 14.56 -35.19 0.76
C CYS A 20 13.90 -33.80 0.61
N VAL A 21 14.69 -32.72 0.63
CA VAL A 21 14.16 -31.36 0.41
C VAL A 21 13.64 -31.20 -1.03
N ALA A 22 14.37 -31.73 -2.03
CA ALA A 22 13.89 -31.72 -3.42
C ALA A 22 12.63 -32.58 -3.60
N THR A 23 12.56 -33.75 -2.94
CA THR A 23 11.37 -34.63 -3.00
C THR A 23 10.21 -34.02 -2.22
N TYR A 24 10.47 -33.38 -1.09
CA TYR A 24 9.46 -32.63 -0.32
C TYR A 24 8.94 -31.42 -1.11
N ALA A 25 9.82 -30.65 -1.73
CA ALA A 25 9.44 -29.56 -2.62
C ALA A 25 8.62 -30.03 -3.83
N VAL A 26 8.90 -31.23 -4.36
CA VAL A 26 8.12 -31.82 -5.48
C VAL A 26 6.80 -32.44 -5.02
N LEU A 27 6.72 -32.91 -3.76
CA LEU A 27 5.52 -33.59 -3.22
C LEU A 27 4.57 -32.63 -2.48
N GLU A 28 5.10 -31.56 -1.86
CA GLU A 28 4.30 -30.57 -1.12
C GLU A 28 4.04 -29.26 -1.86
N PHE A 29 4.67 -29.03 -3.03
CA PHE A 29 4.13 -28.06 -3.98
C PHE A 29 3.00 -28.75 -4.77
N PRO A 30 1.75 -28.69 -4.27
CA PRO A 30 0.66 -29.30 -5.02
C PRO A 30 0.39 -28.44 -6.24
N ARG A 31 0.89 -28.93 -7.39
CA ARG A 31 0.21 -28.75 -8.66
C ARG A 31 -0.06 -27.33 -9.15
N TRP A 32 0.86 -26.41 -8.93
CA TRP A 32 0.89 -25.20 -9.76
C TRP A 32 1.45 -25.46 -11.17
N ASN A 33 2.15 -26.59 -11.38
CA ASN A 33 2.58 -27.04 -12.70
C ASN A 33 1.43 -27.63 -13.57
N GLY A 34 0.20 -27.57 -13.10
CA GLY A 34 -0.97 -28.04 -13.88
C GLY A 34 -1.49 -27.02 -14.90
N ILE A 35 -0.96 -25.80 -14.91
CA ILE A 35 -1.33 -24.79 -15.93
C ILE A 35 -0.35 -24.79 -17.10
N ALA A 36 0.88 -25.30 -16.93
CA ALA A 36 1.91 -25.28 -17.99
C ALA A 36 1.96 -26.53 -18.88
N THR A 37 1.21 -27.61 -18.61
CA THR A 37 1.17 -28.82 -19.46
C THR A 37 -0.22 -29.40 -19.69
N GLY A 38 -1.25 -28.70 -19.25
CA GLY A 38 -2.62 -29.04 -19.63
C GLY A 38 -2.83 -28.56 -21.06
N THR A 39 -2.75 -29.46 -22.04
CA THR A 39 -3.46 -29.29 -23.30
C THR A 39 -4.94 -29.19 -22.99
N ALA A 40 -5.39 -28.00 -22.59
CA ALA A 40 -6.80 -27.67 -22.60
C ALA A 40 -7.24 -27.79 -24.05
N VAL A 41 -7.98 -28.85 -24.35
CA VAL A 41 -8.71 -28.99 -25.60
C VAL A 41 -9.73 -27.86 -25.66
N TRP A 42 -9.27 -26.73 -26.14
CA TRP A 42 -10.14 -25.61 -26.53
C TRP A 42 -10.86 -26.07 -27.79
N GLY A 43 -12.16 -25.95 -27.79
CA GLY A 43 -13.03 -26.36 -28.89
C GLY A 43 -12.52 -25.89 -30.24
N ASN A 44 -12.71 -26.67 -31.26
CA ASN A 44 -12.28 -26.62 -32.65
C ASN A 44 -12.35 -25.22 -33.34
N GLY A 45 -11.48 -24.30 -32.91
CA GLY A 45 -11.02 -23.15 -33.64
C GLY A 45 -9.51 -23.15 -33.44
N GLN A 46 -8.74 -23.41 -34.49
CA GLN A 46 -7.28 -23.23 -34.44
C GLN A 46 -6.98 -21.78 -34.11
N THR A 47 -6.87 -21.44 -32.84
CA THR A 47 -6.26 -20.19 -32.42
C THR A 47 -4.76 -20.36 -32.68
N GLN A 48 -4.27 -19.72 -33.73
CA GLN A 48 -2.85 -19.65 -34.03
C GLN A 48 -2.18 -18.96 -32.86
N GLU A 49 -1.38 -19.69 -32.08
CA GLU A 49 -0.59 -19.12 -31.00
C GLU A 49 0.46 -18.17 -31.60
N GLY A 50 0.45 -16.91 -31.13
CA GLY A 50 1.39 -15.89 -31.57
C GLY A 50 0.98 -15.15 -32.86
N PHE A 51 1.84 -14.25 -33.28
CA PHE A 51 1.67 -13.49 -34.53
C PHE A 51 1.95 -14.33 -35.77
N ARG A 52 1.14 -14.13 -36.82
CA ARG A 52 1.40 -14.67 -38.16
C ARG A 52 2.68 -14.05 -38.74
N GLN A 53 3.36 -14.77 -39.63
CA GLN A 53 4.61 -14.28 -40.23
C GLN A 53 4.47 -12.88 -40.88
N SER A 54 3.34 -12.59 -41.55
CA SER A 54 3.06 -11.26 -42.10
C SER A 54 2.96 -10.15 -41.08
N GLU A 55 2.52 -10.45 -39.85
CA GLU A 55 2.42 -9.51 -38.73
C GLU A 55 3.80 -9.27 -38.11
N ILE A 56 4.59 -10.32 -37.95
CA ILE A 56 6.01 -10.24 -37.57
C ILE A 56 6.79 -9.38 -38.57
N ASP A 57 6.60 -9.62 -39.87
CA ASP A 57 7.25 -8.84 -40.94
C ASP A 57 6.85 -7.37 -40.89
N LYS A 58 5.61 -7.06 -40.54
CA LYS A 58 5.14 -5.69 -40.35
C LYS A 58 5.84 -5.00 -39.17
N LEU A 59 5.97 -5.68 -38.03
CA LEU A 59 6.71 -5.16 -36.88
C LEU A 59 8.18 -4.91 -37.22
N ASN A 60 8.83 -5.87 -37.86
CA ASN A 60 10.22 -5.74 -38.27
C ASN A 60 10.43 -4.58 -39.27
N LYS A 61 9.48 -4.36 -40.20
CA LYS A 61 9.51 -3.20 -41.10
C LYS A 61 9.38 -1.89 -40.35
N ALA A 62 8.50 -1.82 -39.35
CA ALA A 62 8.35 -0.62 -38.53
C ALA A 62 9.64 -0.28 -37.76
N VAL A 63 10.25 -1.25 -37.09
CA VAL A 63 11.55 -1.08 -36.42
C VAL A 63 12.61 -0.60 -37.41
N SER A 64 12.74 -1.27 -38.58
CA SER A 64 13.72 -0.90 -39.61
C SER A 64 13.50 0.51 -40.18
N LEU A 65 12.25 0.97 -40.28
CA LEU A 65 11.94 2.33 -40.72
C LEU A 65 12.38 3.36 -39.64
N ILE A 66 12.11 3.07 -38.39
CA ILE A 66 12.53 3.95 -37.28
C ILE A 66 14.05 4.02 -37.22
N GLU A 67 14.74 2.90 -37.19
CA GLU A 67 16.21 2.85 -37.15
C GLU A 67 16.88 3.59 -38.32
N LYS A 68 16.27 3.54 -39.51
CA LYS A 68 16.85 4.13 -40.73
C LYS A 68 16.42 5.56 -41.04
N ARG A 69 15.28 5.99 -40.55
CA ARG A 69 14.66 7.24 -40.97
C ARG A 69 14.40 8.24 -39.83
N TYR A 70 14.36 7.78 -38.58
CA TYR A 70 14.19 8.70 -37.46
C TYR A 70 15.44 9.58 -37.33
N LEU A 71 15.24 10.84 -36.98
CA LEU A 71 16.30 11.86 -36.95
C LEU A 71 17.38 11.54 -35.88
N LEU A 72 16.99 10.98 -34.76
CA LEU A 72 17.88 10.69 -33.65
C LEU A 72 18.13 9.18 -33.55
N PRO A 73 19.27 8.73 -32.93
CA PRO A 73 19.47 7.31 -32.65
C PRO A 73 18.29 6.74 -31.86
N ALA A 74 17.75 5.62 -32.30
CA ALA A 74 16.71 4.89 -31.61
C ALA A 74 17.30 3.66 -30.92
N ASP A 75 16.96 3.49 -29.65
CA ASP A 75 17.33 2.32 -28.87
C ASP A 75 16.34 1.19 -29.17
N ARG A 76 16.85 0.05 -29.61
CA ARG A 76 16.05 -1.09 -30.02
C ARG A 76 15.30 -1.73 -28.86
N ASN A 77 15.91 -1.82 -27.68
CA ASN A 77 15.28 -2.39 -26.49
C ASN A 77 14.09 -1.51 -26.05
N ARG A 78 14.27 -0.19 -26.05
CA ARG A 78 13.16 0.75 -25.78
C ARG A 78 12.03 0.66 -26.80
N LEU A 79 12.33 0.33 -28.07
CA LEU A 79 11.28 0.10 -29.08
C LEU A 79 10.52 -1.18 -28.78
N LEU A 80 11.21 -2.23 -28.34
CA LEU A 80 10.58 -3.50 -27.95
C LEU A 80 9.71 -3.31 -26.71
N ASP A 81 10.24 -2.68 -25.66
CA ASP A 81 9.49 -2.37 -24.43
C ASP A 81 8.24 -1.54 -24.74
N GLY A 82 8.37 -0.51 -25.58
CA GLY A 82 7.23 0.30 -26.02
C GLY A 82 6.18 -0.48 -26.80
N ALA A 83 6.59 -1.47 -27.61
CA ALA A 83 5.66 -2.34 -28.33
C ALA A 83 4.91 -3.27 -27.36
N LEU A 84 5.61 -3.89 -26.39
CA LEU A 84 5.00 -4.75 -25.35
C LEU A 84 4.05 -3.96 -24.48
N GLN A 85 4.47 -2.76 -24.04
CA GLN A 85 3.61 -1.84 -23.30
C GLN A 85 2.34 -1.50 -24.08
N GLY A 86 2.47 -1.12 -25.36
CA GLY A 86 1.32 -0.80 -26.22
C GLY A 86 0.37 -1.98 -26.42
N MET A 87 0.89 -3.22 -26.51
CA MET A 87 0.05 -4.42 -26.57
C MET A 87 -0.81 -4.57 -25.29
N VAL A 88 -0.21 -4.41 -24.12
CA VAL A 88 -0.95 -4.51 -22.85
C VAL A 88 -1.93 -3.36 -22.68
N GLU A 89 -1.55 -2.13 -23.03
CA GLU A 89 -2.44 -0.95 -22.99
C GLU A 89 -3.65 -1.10 -23.92
N SER A 90 -3.52 -1.85 -25.04
CA SER A 90 -4.63 -2.09 -25.96
C SER A 90 -5.78 -2.92 -25.36
N LEU A 91 -5.54 -3.60 -24.22
CA LEU A 91 -6.58 -4.32 -23.47
C LEU A 91 -7.59 -3.37 -22.80
N SER A 92 -7.25 -2.08 -22.68
CA SER A 92 -8.06 -1.08 -21.97
C SER A 92 -8.36 -1.48 -20.50
N ASP A 93 -7.50 -2.29 -19.90
CA ASP A 93 -7.58 -2.70 -18.51
C ASP A 93 -6.54 -1.92 -17.69
N PRO A 94 -6.98 -1.05 -16.75
CA PRO A 94 -6.07 -0.21 -15.98
C PRO A 94 -5.19 -1.00 -15.01
N TYR A 95 -5.48 -2.27 -14.79
CA TYR A 95 -4.76 -3.15 -13.85
C TYR A 95 -3.72 -4.03 -14.55
N SER A 96 -3.83 -4.21 -15.87
CA SER A 96 -2.84 -4.95 -16.68
C SER A 96 -1.72 -3.99 -17.10
N ILE A 97 -0.48 -4.38 -16.81
CA ILE A 97 0.70 -3.56 -17.10
C ILE A 97 1.86 -4.42 -17.60
N TYR A 98 2.74 -3.81 -18.37
CA TYR A 98 4.08 -4.29 -18.69
C TYR A 98 5.12 -3.47 -17.92
N LYS A 99 6.17 -4.12 -17.43
CA LYS A 99 7.35 -3.52 -16.83
C LYS A 99 8.60 -4.09 -17.47
N SER A 100 9.50 -3.22 -17.94
CA SER A 100 10.82 -3.64 -18.40
C SER A 100 11.62 -4.28 -17.25
N ALA A 101 12.69 -5.01 -17.58
CA ALA A 101 13.56 -5.64 -16.58
C ALA A 101 14.05 -4.64 -15.52
N ASP A 102 14.44 -3.43 -15.95
CA ASP A 102 14.90 -2.37 -15.05
C ASP A 102 13.83 -1.88 -14.06
N GLU A 103 12.56 -2.03 -14.38
CA GLU A 103 11.42 -1.57 -13.56
C GLU A 103 10.76 -2.69 -12.75
N ALA A 104 10.97 -3.96 -13.14
CA ALA A 104 10.26 -5.10 -12.57
C ALA A 104 10.59 -5.32 -11.09
N ASP A 105 11.87 -5.29 -10.71
CA ASP A 105 12.30 -5.49 -9.33
C ASP A 105 11.73 -4.41 -8.39
N ALA A 106 11.81 -3.14 -8.80
CA ALA A 106 11.27 -2.03 -8.02
C ALA A 106 9.74 -2.12 -7.87
N TYR A 107 9.05 -2.64 -8.90
CA TYR A 107 7.62 -2.88 -8.86
C TYR A 107 7.25 -4.01 -7.89
N VAL A 108 7.98 -5.12 -7.91
CA VAL A 108 7.78 -6.26 -6.99
C VAL A 108 8.05 -5.86 -5.55
N ASP A 109 9.13 -5.11 -5.29
CA ASP A 109 9.42 -4.56 -3.96
C ASP A 109 8.28 -3.67 -3.44
N ALA A 110 7.74 -2.80 -4.31
CA ALA A 110 6.61 -1.94 -3.93
C ALA A 110 5.33 -2.73 -3.60
N LEU A 111 5.08 -3.85 -4.30
CA LEU A 111 3.95 -4.75 -3.99
C LEU A 111 4.10 -5.43 -2.63
N GLN A 112 5.33 -5.73 -2.23
CA GLN A 112 5.63 -6.30 -0.92
C GLN A 112 5.54 -5.25 0.20
N GLY A 113 5.12 -4.02 -0.12
CA GLY A 113 5.10 -2.89 0.82
C GLY A 113 6.49 -2.39 1.19
N ALA A 114 7.52 -3.05 0.69
CA ALA A 114 8.90 -2.69 0.90
C ALA A 114 9.39 -1.71 -0.18
N PHE A 115 10.34 -0.90 0.17
CA PHE A 115 11.09 -0.11 -0.82
C PHE A 115 12.57 -0.12 -0.46
N THR A 116 13.41 -0.04 -1.48
CA THR A 116 14.86 0.01 -1.26
C THR A 116 15.31 1.47 -1.16
N GLY A 117 15.96 1.81 -0.06
CA GLY A 117 16.40 3.17 0.20
C GLY A 117 17.04 3.36 1.55
N ILE A 118 17.02 4.59 2.05
CA ILE A 118 17.58 4.94 3.36
C ILE A 118 16.55 4.76 4.51
N GLY A 119 15.25 4.70 4.22
CA GLY A 119 14.20 4.55 5.23
C GLY A 119 13.92 5.83 6.02
N ALA A 120 13.56 6.89 5.32
CA ALA A 120 13.08 8.13 5.91
C ALA A 120 11.87 8.65 5.15
N GLU A 121 10.90 9.15 5.88
CA GLU A 121 9.82 9.96 5.34
C GLU A 121 10.35 11.37 5.03
N LEU A 122 10.07 11.85 3.82
CA LEU A 122 10.62 13.10 3.32
C LEU A 122 9.49 14.03 2.88
N ARG A 123 9.69 15.32 3.10
CA ARG A 123 8.81 16.38 2.60
C ARG A 123 9.62 17.51 1.96
N MET A 124 8.94 18.32 1.16
CA MET A 124 9.52 19.56 0.66
C MET A 124 9.18 20.72 1.59
N GLU A 125 10.18 21.51 1.95
CA GLU A 125 9.99 22.73 2.71
C GLU A 125 10.89 23.84 2.14
N LYS A 126 10.28 24.93 1.64
CA LYS A 126 11.00 26.07 1.05
C LYS A 126 12.03 25.68 -0.03
N GLY A 127 11.69 24.71 -0.87
CA GLY A 127 12.58 24.21 -1.92
C GLY A 127 13.69 23.28 -1.44
N ALA A 128 13.67 22.89 -0.18
CA ALA A 128 14.60 21.94 0.41
C ALA A 128 13.90 20.63 0.76
N VAL A 129 14.62 19.53 0.66
CA VAL A 129 14.16 18.20 1.11
C VAL A 129 14.39 18.07 2.59
N VAL A 130 13.35 17.88 3.37
CA VAL A 130 13.40 17.81 4.83
C VAL A 130 12.94 16.43 5.29
N VAL A 131 13.64 15.87 6.27
CA VAL A 131 13.24 14.62 6.93
C VAL A 131 12.03 14.90 7.81
N GLU A 132 10.92 14.25 7.55
CA GLU A 132 9.75 14.26 8.41
C GLU A 132 9.96 13.33 9.61
N ALA A 133 10.31 12.07 9.33
CA ALA A 133 10.73 11.10 10.34
C ALA A 133 11.64 10.02 9.72
N PRO A 134 12.67 9.52 10.44
CA PRO A 134 13.31 8.27 10.09
C PRO A 134 12.36 7.11 10.42
N ILE A 135 12.31 6.09 9.55
CA ILE A 135 11.54 4.87 9.79
C ILE A 135 12.29 4.02 10.83
N ARG A 136 11.58 3.52 11.81
CA ARG A 136 12.15 2.68 12.88
C ARG A 136 12.87 1.46 12.31
N GLY A 137 14.07 1.17 12.80
CA GLY A 137 14.90 0.06 12.33
C GLY A 137 15.58 0.28 10.98
N SER A 138 15.39 1.45 10.35
CA SER A 138 15.93 1.75 9.04
C SER A 138 17.41 2.18 9.06
N PRO A 139 18.11 2.17 7.90
CA PRO A 139 19.43 2.78 7.79
C PRO A 139 19.48 4.25 8.22
N ALA A 140 18.43 5.02 7.94
CA ALA A 140 18.33 6.42 8.33
C ALA A 140 18.34 6.59 9.86
N GLU A 141 17.53 5.80 10.58
CA GLU A 141 17.53 5.83 12.04
C GLU A 141 18.88 5.40 12.61
N ARG A 142 19.43 4.27 12.11
CA ARG A 142 20.73 3.76 12.56
C ARG A 142 21.88 4.75 12.32
N ALA A 143 21.81 5.55 11.26
CA ALA A 143 22.79 6.59 10.97
C ALA A 143 22.57 7.88 11.76
N GLY A 144 21.50 7.93 12.59
CA GLY A 144 21.19 9.10 13.41
C GLY A 144 20.56 10.25 12.65
N LEU A 145 19.90 9.98 11.50
CA LEU A 145 19.06 10.98 10.84
C LEU A 145 17.89 11.33 11.75
N GLN A 146 17.51 12.59 11.80
CA GLN A 146 16.50 13.09 12.73
C GLN A 146 15.39 13.86 11.98
N SER A 147 14.22 13.94 12.59
CA SER A 147 13.16 14.84 12.12
C SER A 147 13.67 16.27 12.02
N ARG A 148 13.25 16.97 10.97
CA ARG A 148 13.67 18.33 10.61
C ARG A 148 15.12 18.47 10.09
N ASP A 149 15.85 17.39 9.89
CA ASP A 149 17.10 17.43 9.15
C ASP A 149 16.83 17.85 7.70
N VAL A 150 17.62 18.79 7.18
CA VAL A 150 17.54 19.23 5.78
C VAL A 150 18.57 18.48 4.96
N LEU A 151 18.15 17.74 3.95
CA LEU A 151 19.03 17.02 3.05
C LEU A 151 19.56 17.96 1.98
N LEU A 152 20.85 18.30 2.05
CA LEU A 152 21.50 19.23 1.12
C LEU A 152 21.95 18.54 -0.17
N SER A 153 22.54 17.34 -0.05
CA SER A 153 23.00 16.58 -1.20
C SER A 153 23.05 15.09 -0.92
N ILE A 154 23.02 14.30 -1.98
CA ILE A 154 23.21 12.85 -2.01
C ILE A 154 24.33 12.48 -2.97
N ASN A 155 25.33 11.72 -2.51
CA ASN A 155 26.51 11.31 -3.31
C ASN A 155 27.22 12.48 -4.03
N GLY A 156 27.20 13.67 -3.43
CA GLY A 156 27.79 14.89 -3.99
C GLY A 156 26.84 15.69 -4.92
N GLU A 157 25.68 15.14 -5.27
CA GLU A 157 24.67 15.85 -6.08
C GLU A 157 23.72 16.65 -5.19
N SER A 158 23.51 17.94 -5.52
CA SER A 158 22.59 18.81 -4.78
C SER A 158 21.14 18.32 -4.91
N LEU A 159 20.40 18.38 -3.81
CA LEU A 159 18.96 18.12 -3.76
C LEU A 159 18.14 19.43 -3.78
N TYR A 160 18.81 20.58 -3.73
CA TYR A 160 18.13 21.88 -3.73
C TYR A 160 17.49 22.16 -5.10
N GLY A 161 16.23 22.62 -5.08
CA GLY A 161 15.49 22.96 -6.29
C GLY A 161 14.90 21.78 -7.06
N LEU A 162 15.13 20.55 -6.62
CA LEU A 162 14.47 19.37 -7.16
C LEU A 162 13.03 19.26 -6.61
N SER A 163 12.14 18.62 -7.37
CA SER A 163 10.87 18.13 -6.82
C SER A 163 11.11 17.01 -5.82
N LEU A 164 10.14 16.73 -4.95
CA LEU A 164 10.25 15.62 -4.00
C LEU A 164 10.47 14.27 -4.72
N SER A 165 9.79 14.05 -5.84
CA SER A 165 9.92 12.83 -6.64
C SER A 165 11.33 12.65 -7.19
N GLU A 166 11.93 13.70 -7.76
CA GLU A 166 13.31 13.67 -8.27
C GLU A 166 14.32 13.44 -7.14
N ALA A 167 14.13 14.10 -6.00
CA ALA A 167 14.98 13.89 -4.83
C ALA A 167 14.88 12.46 -4.30
N VAL A 168 13.67 11.92 -4.17
CA VAL A 168 13.44 10.53 -3.75
C VAL A 168 14.07 9.54 -4.73
N ALA A 169 13.96 9.77 -6.05
CA ALA A 169 14.59 8.91 -7.05
C ALA A 169 16.12 8.86 -6.89
N LYS A 170 16.77 10.00 -6.56
CA LYS A 170 18.22 10.03 -6.28
C LYS A 170 18.60 9.38 -4.95
N ILE A 171 17.75 9.50 -3.93
CA ILE A 171 17.98 8.93 -2.60
C ILE A 171 17.78 7.41 -2.60
N ARG A 172 16.81 6.91 -3.34
CA ARG A 172 16.61 5.47 -3.59
C ARG A 172 17.80 4.88 -4.33
N GLY A 173 17.88 3.58 -4.41
CA GLY A 173 18.89 2.84 -5.16
C GLY A 173 19.01 1.40 -4.67
N PRO A 174 19.78 0.53 -5.34
CA PRO A 174 19.87 -0.88 -5.03
C PRO A 174 20.33 -1.15 -3.59
N LYS A 175 19.77 -2.20 -2.98
CA LYS A 175 20.17 -2.70 -1.66
C LYS A 175 21.67 -2.92 -1.60
N GLY A 176 22.30 -2.55 -0.47
CA GLY A 176 23.73 -2.69 -0.24
C GLY A 176 24.58 -1.54 -0.82
N THR A 177 24.01 -0.64 -1.61
CA THR A 177 24.73 0.52 -2.12
C THR A 177 24.84 1.63 -1.07
N LYS A 178 25.95 2.40 -1.12
CA LYS A 178 26.15 3.51 -0.19
C LYS A 178 25.42 4.77 -0.64
N ALA A 179 24.80 5.43 0.32
CA ALA A 179 24.19 6.75 0.21
C ALA A 179 24.96 7.72 1.11
N LYS A 180 25.70 8.67 0.53
CA LYS A 180 26.41 9.72 1.27
C LYS A 180 25.54 10.97 1.29
N LEU A 181 24.93 11.23 2.43
CA LEU A 181 24.07 12.40 2.66
C LEU A 181 24.86 13.52 3.29
N LYS A 182 24.69 14.73 2.77
CA LYS A 182 25.07 15.96 3.48
C LYS A 182 23.81 16.57 4.06
N VAL A 183 23.81 16.79 5.38
CA VAL A 183 22.60 17.10 6.15
C VAL A 183 22.83 18.37 6.98
N GLN A 184 21.96 19.35 6.86
CA GLN A 184 21.92 20.50 7.76
C GLN A 184 20.94 20.24 8.90
N ARG A 185 21.45 20.28 10.11
CA ARG A 185 20.64 20.11 11.35
C ARG A 185 20.52 21.43 12.10
N ALA A 186 19.32 21.71 12.60
CA ALA A 186 19.10 22.89 13.42
C ALA A 186 20.04 22.91 14.63
N GLY A 187 20.58 24.09 14.96
CA GLY A 187 21.53 24.28 16.06
C GLY A 187 22.99 23.89 15.74
N ARG A 188 23.31 23.43 14.51
CA ARG A 188 24.68 23.19 14.08
C ARG A 188 25.10 24.18 12.99
N ALA A 189 26.30 24.75 13.13
CA ALA A 189 26.83 25.65 12.12
C ALA A 189 27.32 24.90 10.88
N GLU A 190 27.95 23.72 11.06
CA GLU A 190 28.47 22.91 9.98
C GLU A 190 27.51 21.75 9.63
N PRO A 191 27.30 21.46 8.33
CA PRO A 191 26.57 20.30 7.89
C PRO A 191 27.21 18.98 8.37
N LEU A 192 26.36 17.97 8.55
CA LEU A 192 26.77 16.60 8.88
C LEU A 192 26.94 15.80 7.60
N ASP A 193 27.99 15.00 7.52
CA ASP A 193 28.16 13.97 6.50
C ASP A 193 27.74 12.61 7.11
N LEU A 194 26.65 12.03 6.58
CA LEU A 194 26.13 10.73 7.00
C LEU A 194 26.30 9.73 5.87
N GLU A 195 26.96 8.61 6.14
CA GLU A 195 27.05 7.50 5.20
C GLU A 195 26.10 6.39 5.63
N LEU A 196 25.15 6.04 4.76
CA LEU A 196 24.15 5.00 4.97
C LEU A 196 24.34 3.91 3.92
N VAL A 197 24.01 2.69 4.28
CA VAL A 197 23.90 1.61 3.30
C VAL A 197 22.42 1.42 3.03
N ARG A 198 22.00 1.58 1.76
CA ARG A 198 20.61 1.35 1.37
C ARG A 198 20.21 -0.06 1.68
N ASP A 199 19.03 -0.22 2.23
CA ASP A 199 18.47 -1.51 2.59
C ASP A 199 17.02 -1.58 2.15
N ARG A 200 16.45 -2.78 2.19
CA ARG A 200 15.01 -2.98 2.09
C ARG A 200 14.37 -2.40 3.34
N ILE A 201 13.40 -1.55 3.16
CA ILE A 201 12.61 -0.92 4.21
C ILE A 201 11.22 -1.53 4.16
N ASP A 202 10.84 -2.21 5.22
CA ASP A 202 9.52 -2.82 5.37
C ASP A 202 8.68 -1.92 6.29
N PRO A 203 7.70 -1.16 5.77
CA PRO A 203 6.78 -0.39 6.59
C PRO A 203 5.94 -1.31 7.48
N ILE A 204 5.45 -0.80 8.61
CA ILE A 204 4.55 -1.56 9.48
C ILE A 204 3.27 -1.90 8.69
N ALA A 205 3.13 -3.16 8.31
CA ALA A 205 1.95 -3.65 7.59
C ALA A 205 0.78 -3.91 8.54
N VAL A 206 1.06 -4.37 9.77
CA VAL A 206 0.08 -4.74 10.79
C VAL A 206 0.49 -4.16 12.13
N GLY A 207 -0.47 -3.73 12.93
CA GLY A 207 -0.24 -3.38 14.32
C GLY A 207 -1.54 -3.41 15.11
N SER A 208 -1.43 -3.44 16.44
CA SER A 208 -2.59 -3.56 17.30
C SER A 208 -2.46 -2.76 18.60
N GLU A 209 -3.59 -2.54 19.23
CA GLU A 209 -3.71 -2.05 20.60
C GLU A 209 -5.00 -2.58 21.21
N VAL A 210 -5.07 -2.68 22.54
CA VAL A 210 -6.26 -3.10 23.28
C VAL A 210 -6.67 -1.99 24.25
N GLY A 211 -7.93 -1.58 24.17
CA GLY A 211 -8.51 -0.61 25.10
C GLY A 211 -8.77 -1.22 26.46
N GLU A 212 -8.96 -0.36 27.48
CA GLU A 212 -9.27 -0.80 28.86
C GLU A 212 -10.57 -1.63 28.93
N ASP A 213 -11.49 -1.44 27.99
CA ASP A 213 -12.74 -2.21 27.85
C ASP A 213 -12.57 -3.58 27.19
N GLY A 214 -11.34 -3.94 26.78
CA GLY A 214 -11.03 -5.19 26.11
C GLY A 214 -11.38 -5.18 24.62
N ILE A 215 -11.66 -4.03 24.02
CA ILE A 215 -11.84 -3.93 22.57
C ILE A 215 -10.49 -3.75 21.90
N GLY A 216 -10.11 -4.69 21.06
CA GLY A 216 -8.90 -4.64 20.26
C GLY A 216 -9.07 -3.82 18.98
N HIS A 217 -8.06 -3.06 18.63
CA HIS A 217 -7.90 -2.41 17.33
C HIS A 217 -6.74 -3.08 16.58
N LEU A 218 -7.05 -3.77 15.50
CA LEU A 218 -6.08 -4.38 14.61
C LEU A 218 -6.10 -3.60 13.29
N PHE A 219 -5.05 -2.86 12.99
CA PHE A 219 -4.94 -2.17 11.71
C PHE A 219 -4.05 -2.94 10.74
N ILE A 220 -4.50 -3.05 9.50
CA ILE A 220 -3.79 -3.71 8.40
C ILE A 220 -3.64 -2.67 7.29
N ASN A 221 -2.40 -2.20 7.06
CA ASN A 221 -2.10 -1.17 6.07
C ASN A 221 -1.87 -1.75 4.67
N GLN A 222 -1.45 -3.02 4.57
CA GLN A 222 -1.22 -3.72 3.31
C GLN A 222 -1.20 -5.24 3.52
N PHE A 223 -1.58 -6.00 2.48
CA PHE A 223 -1.47 -7.47 2.50
C PHE A 223 -0.18 -7.91 1.80
N THR A 224 0.90 -8.03 2.58
CA THR A 224 2.21 -8.55 2.14
C THR A 224 2.30 -10.06 2.40
N SER A 225 3.40 -10.70 2.03
CA SER A 225 3.67 -12.12 2.36
C SER A 225 3.69 -12.39 3.87
N GLU A 226 4.04 -11.39 4.68
CA GLU A 226 4.22 -11.52 6.13
C GLU A 226 2.97 -11.11 6.93
N THR A 227 1.96 -10.54 6.28
CA THR A 227 0.79 -9.98 6.99
C THR A 227 0.05 -11.02 7.80
N ALA A 228 -0.11 -12.24 7.29
CA ALA A 228 -0.83 -13.30 8.02
C ALA A 228 -0.09 -13.74 9.30
N SER A 229 1.23 -13.84 9.27
CA SER A 229 2.03 -14.14 10.47
C SER A 229 2.01 -13.00 11.48
N GLN A 230 2.11 -11.75 11.01
CA GLN A 230 2.01 -10.58 11.88
C GLN A 230 0.63 -10.47 12.53
N VAL A 231 -0.46 -10.73 11.80
CA VAL A 231 -1.81 -10.78 12.37
C VAL A 231 -1.91 -11.87 13.46
N ALA A 232 -1.33 -13.05 13.26
CA ALA A 232 -1.31 -14.10 14.26
C ALA A 232 -0.59 -13.65 15.54
N GLU A 233 0.57 -13.01 15.42
CA GLU A 233 1.34 -12.48 16.55
C GLU A 233 0.56 -11.40 17.30
N GLU A 234 -0.04 -10.46 16.58
CA GLU A 234 -0.83 -9.38 17.18
C GLU A 234 -2.11 -9.90 17.87
N LEU A 235 -2.80 -10.89 17.28
CA LEU A 235 -3.94 -11.54 17.92
C LEU A 235 -3.56 -12.21 19.24
N GLU A 236 -2.45 -12.96 19.29
CA GLU A 236 -1.97 -13.58 20.53
C GLU A 236 -1.57 -12.54 21.58
N ALA A 237 -0.93 -11.43 21.15
CA ALA A 237 -0.61 -10.32 22.04
C ALA A 237 -1.86 -9.66 22.63
N MET A 238 -2.88 -9.40 21.80
CA MET A 238 -4.16 -8.82 22.25
C MET A 238 -4.92 -9.77 23.18
N LYS A 239 -4.90 -11.08 22.93
CA LYS A 239 -5.51 -12.09 23.81
C LYS A 239 -4.88 -12.03 25.22
N SER A 240 -3.56 -11.93 25.29
CA SER A 240 -2.85 -11.80 26.56
C SER A 240 -3.23 -10.56 27.37
N GLN A 241 -3.76 -9.54 26.67
CA GLN A 241 -4.25 -8.27 27.26
C GLN A 241 -5.76 -8.28 27.51
N GLY A 242 -6.46 -9.42 27.33
CA GLY A 242 -7.87 -9.55 27.64
C GLY A 242 -8.82 -9.15 26.52
N LEU A 243 -8.47 -9.41 25.26
CA LEU A 243 -9.32 -9.17 24.10
C LEU A 243 -10.71 -9.79 24.25
N LYS A 244 -11.76 -9.00 24.04
CA LYS A 244 -13.17 -9.41 24.10
C LYS A 244 -13.93 -9.19 22.79
N ALA A 245 -13.59 -8.11 22.05
CA ALA A 245 -14.11 -7.80 20.73
C ALA A 245 -13.01 -7.22 19.86
N LEU A 246 -13.13 -7.30 18.54
CA LEU A 246 -12.08 -6.88 17.62
C LEU A 246 -12.63 -5.91 16.58
N VAL A 247 -12.02 -4.73 16.49
CA VAL A 247 -12.17 -3.79 15.39
C VAL A 247 -10.99 -3.96 14.45
N ILE A 248 -11.26 -4.35 13.21
CA ILE A 248 -10.26 -4.51 12.15
C ILE A 248 -10.33 -3.29 11.24
N ASP A 249 -9.24 -2.54 11.15
CA ASP A 249 -9.15 -1.33 10.33
C ASP A 249 -8.37 -1.60 9.04
N VAL A 250 -9.08 -1.60 7.91
CA VAL A 250 -8.51 -1.70 6.57
C VAL A 250 -8.74 -0.43 5.75
N ARG A 251 -8.98 0.69 6.41
CA ARG A 251 -9.11 1.99 5.74
C ARG A 251 -7.79 2.37 5.06
N ASN A 252 -7.89 2.95 3.86
CA ASN A 252 -6.75 3.34 3.01
C ASN A 252 -5.80 2.18 2.66
N ASN A 253 -6.21 0.93 2.86
CA ASN A 253 -5.44 -0.24 2.45
C ASN A 253 -5.83 -0.65 1.02
N PRO A 254 -4.95 -0.50 0.03
CA PRO A 254 -5.25 -0.80 -1.39
C PRO A 254 -5.30 -2.30 -1.69
N GLY A 255 -5.06 -3.15 -0.69
CA GLY A 255 -5.03 -4.60 -0.84
C GLY A 255 -3.61 -5.19 -0.78
N GLY A 256 -3.35 -6.17 -1.63
CA GLY A 256 -2.09 -6.90 -1.73
C GLY A 256 -2.29 -8.34 -2.19
N TYR A 257 -1.55 -9.27 -1.62
CA TYR A 257 -1.58 -10.68 -2.03
C TYR A 257 -2.88 -11.39 -1.60
N LEU A 258 -3.51 -12.06 -2.57
CA LEU A 258 -4.72 -12.86 -2.32
C LEU A 258 -4.47 -13.97 -1.28
N GLN A 259 -3.34 -14.68 -1.38
CA GLN A 259 -3.01 -15.72 -0.44
C GLN A 259 -2.94 -15.20 1.01
N SER A 260 -2.33 -14.03 1.20
CA SER A 260 -2.21 -13.39 2.51
C SER A 260 -3.59 -13.07 3.14
N VAL A 261 -4.52 -12.52 2.36
CA VAL A 261 -5.85 -12.23 2.89
C VAL A 261 -6.66 -13.49 3.19
N VAL A 262 -6.50 -14.56 2.42
CA VAL A 262 -7.12 -15.85 2.70
C VAL A 262 -6.61 -16.41 4.03
N GLU A 263 -5.30 -16.36 4.26
CA GLU A 263 -4.67 -16.80 5.52
C GLU A 263 -5.05 -15.93 6.73
N VAL A 264 -5.23 -14.61 6.54
CA VAL A 264 -5.76 -13.71 7.59
C VAL A 264 -7.21 -14.06 7.92
N ALA A 265 -8.05 -14.25 6.89
CA ALA A 265 -9.45 -14.61 7.10
C ALA A 265 -9.60 -16.00 7.77
N ASP A 266 -8.73 -16.95 7.43
CA ASP A 266 -8.70 -18.29 8.05
C ASP A 266 -8.51 -18.23 9.57
N GLN A 267 -7.73 -17.26 10.08
CA GLN A 267 -7.51 -17.08 11.52
C GLN A 267 -8.73 -16.51 12.28
N LEU A 268 -9.68 -15.92 11.57
CA LEU A 268 -10.82 -15.20 12.14
C LEU A 268 -12.16 -15.91 11.90
N LEU A 269 -12.21 -16.83 10.96
CA LEU A 269 -13.41 -17.57 10.58
C LEU A 269 -13.47 -18.95 11.23
N GLU A 270 -14.66 -19.54 11.26
CA GLU A 270 -14.82 -20.96 11.56
C GLU A 270 -14.29 -21.81 10.40
N LYS A 271 -13.72 -22.94 10.74
CA LYS A 271 -13.30 -23.95 9.75
C LYS A 271 -14.43 -24.29 8.77
N GLY A 272 -14.12 -24.29 7.49
CA GLY A 272 -15.04 -24.60 6.40
C GLY A 272 -15.91 -23.43 5.92
N LYS A 273 -15.86 -22.26 6.58
CA LYS A 273 -16.58 -21.06 6.11
C LYS A 273 -15.94 -20.52 4.84
N PRO A 274 -16.72 -20.10 3.84
CA PRO A 274 -16.20 -19.55 2.60
C PRO A 274 -15.57 -18.17 2.85
N ILE A 275 -14.44 -17.91 2.18
CA ILE A 275 -13.70 -16.65 2.23
C ILE A 275 -13.96 -15.85 0.94
N VAL A 276 -13.67 -16.47 -0.21
CA VAL A 276 -13.75 -15.80 -1.52
C VAL A 276 -14.00 -16.85 -2.60
N GLN A 277 -14.69 -16.47 -3.69
CA GLN A 277 -14.79 -17.28 -4.88
C GLN A 277 -13.98 -16.63 -6.01
N SER A 278 -13.24 -17.43 -6.76
CA SER A 278 -12.56 -17.03 -7.99
C SER A 278 -13.33 -17.57 -9.18
N GLU A 279 -13.69 -16.70 -10.14
CA GLU A 279 -14.37 -17.12 -11.37
C GLU A 279 -13.45 -16.83 -12.57
N TYR A 280 -13.04 -17.91 -13.26
CA TYR A 280 -12.14 -17.87 -14.40
C TYR A 280 -12.87 -17.53 -15.71
N ARG A 281 -12.10 -17.27 -16.77
CA ARG A 281 -12.61 -16.91 -18.10
C ARG A 281 -13.60 -17.92 -18.69
N ASP A 282 -13.43 -19.21 -18.38
CA ASP A 282 -14.30 -20.32 -18.83
C ASP A 282 -15.55 -20.49 -17.96
N GLY A 283 -15.77 -19.64 -16.96
CA GLY A 283 -16.87 -19.71 -16.02
C GLY A 283 -16.69 -20.70 -14.88
N GLN A 284 -15.56 -21.42 -14.83
CA GLN A 284 -15.25 -22.26 -13.67
C GLN A 284 -15.07 -21.39 -12.42
N ARG A 285 -15.52 -21.94 -11.27
CA ARG A 285 -15.38 -21.28 -9.98
C ARG A 285 -14.57 -22.14 -9.02
N LYS A 286 -13.66 -21.49 -8.30
CA LYS A 286 -12.97 -22.04 -7.14
C LYS A 286 -13.41 -21.27 -5.91
N VAL A 287 -13.71 -21.98 -4.82
CA VAL A 287 -14.06 -21.37 -3.54
C VAL A 287 -12.91 -21.64 -2.57
N ASP A 288 -12.32 -20.59 -2.05
CA ASP A 288 -11.35 -20.67 -0.97
C ASP A 288 -12.13 -20.58 0.36
N VAL A 289 -11.86 -21.51 1.26
CA VAL A 289 -12.54 -21.66 2.56
C VAL A 289 -11.51 -21.60 3.69
N ALA A 290 -11.97 -21.31 4.90
CA ALA A 290 -11.14 -21.41 6.10
C ALA A 290 -10.77 -22.88 6.33
N GLU A 291 -9.49 -23.23 6.12
CA GLU A 291 -9.01 -24.61 6.21
C GLU A 291 -8.76 -25.03 7.65
N HIS A 292 -8.20 -24.15 8.46
CA HIS A 292 -7.88 -24.37 9.86
C HIS A 292 -8.95 -23.79 10.79
N GLY A 293 -9.39 -22.57 10.48
CA GLY A 293 -10.31 -21.77 11.27
C GLY A 293 -9.62 -21.13 12.49
N ALA A 294 -10.36 -20.30 13.19
CA ALA A 294 -9.89 -19.60 14.39
C ALA A 294 -9.36 -20.59 15.42
N LYS A 295 -8.18 -20.30 15.98
CA LYS A 295 -7.48 -21.17 16.94
C LYS A 295 -8.38 -21.45 18.16
N ASN A 296 -8.50 -22.73 18.51
CA ASN A 296 -9.36 -23.19 19.60
C ASN A 296 -10.86 -22.86 19.44
N GLY A 297 -11.32 -22.47 18.25
CA GLY A 297 -12.72 -22.06 18.03
C GLY A 297 -13.08 -20.71 18.69
N GLU A 298 -12.08 -19.91 19.03
CA GLU A 298 -12.29 -18.58 19.62
C GLU A 298 -13.01 -17.65 18.65
N ARG A 299 -14.03 -16.97 19.17
CA ARG A 299 -14.83 -16.02 18.39
C ARG A 299 -14.91 -14.72 19.14
N TYR A 300 -14.70 -13.67 18.40
CA TYR A 300 -14.88 -12.31 18.89
C TYR A 300 -16.00 -11.63 18.10
N PRO A 301 -16.83 -10.80 18.72
CA PRO A 301 -17.60 -9.83 17.99
C PRO A 301 -16.67 -9.00 17.10
N LEU A 302 -17.00 -8.90 15.79
CA LEU A 302 -16.15 -8.29 14.79
C LEU A 302 -16.79 -7.03 14.22
N VAL A 303 -16.03 -5.96 14.16
CA VAL A 303 -16.35 -4.75 13.39
C VAL A 303 -15.21 -4.52 12.40
N VAL A 304 -15.54 -4.13 11.17
CA VAL A 304 -14.53 -3.82 10.14
C VAL A 304 -14.71 -2.38 9.68
N LEU A 305 -13.65 -1.59 9.81
CA LEU A 305 -13.59 -0.23 9.29
C LEU A 305 -13.14 -0.24 7.84
N ILE A 306 -13.97 0.33 6.97
CA ILE A 306 -13.69 0.46 5.53
C ILE A 306 -13.89 1.91 5.07
N ASN A 307 -13.18 2.30 4.01
CA ASN A 307 -13.39 3.56 3.33
C ASN A 307 -13.10 3.43 1.83
N LYS A 308 -13.18 4.54 1.09
CA LYS A 308 -12.93 4.59 -0.37
C LYS A 308 -11.52 4.12 -0.77
N GLY A 309 -10.57 4.09 0.15
CA GLY A 309 -9.21 3.57 -0.05
C GLY A 309 -9.07 2.06 0.24
N SER A 310 -10.11 1.43 0.81
CA SER A 310 -10.15 -0.02 1.02
C SER A 310 -10.43 -0.73 -0.29
N ALA A 311 -9.48 -1.49 -0.83
CA ALA A 311 -9.61 -2.11 -2.15
C ALA A 311 -9.11 -3.57 -2.18
N SER A 312 -9.62 -4.37 -3.15
CA SER A 312 -9.11 -5.71 -3.46
C SER A 312 -9.08 -6.64 -2.23
N ALA A 313 -7.89 -7.06 -1.74
CA ALA A 313 -7.74 -7.92 -0.56
C ALA A 313 -8.46 -7.37 0.69
N SER A 314 -8.47 -6.05 0.89
CA SER A 314 -9.23 -5.41 1.98
C SER A 314 -10.74 -5.66 1.85
N GLU A 315 -11.24 -5.64 0.61
CA GLU A 315 -12.65 -5.91 0.32
C GLU A 315 -12.98 -7.40 0.45
N ILE A 316 -12.03 -8.27 0.10
CA ILE A 316 -12.15 -9.72 0.32
C ILE A 316 -12.27 -10.00 1.82
N LEU A 317 -11.37 -9.44 2.66
CA LEU A 317 -11.42 -9.64 4.10
C LEU A 317 -12.74 -9.12 4.70
N ALA A 318 -13.09 -7.86 4.39
CA ALA A 318 -14.31 -7.25 4.92
C ALA A 318 -15.57 -8.01 4.50
N GLY A 319 -15.64 -8.44 3.23
CA GLY A 319 -16.77 -9.21 2.71
C GLY A 319 -16.86 -10.63 3.29
N ALA A 320 -15.72 -11.31 3.44
CA ALA A 320 -15.64 -12.62 4.07
C ALA A 320 -16.10 -12.57 5.54
N LEU A 321 -15.56 -11.61 6.32
CA LEU A 321 -15.94 -11.47 7.73
C LEU A 321 -17.41 -11.06 7.89
N LYS A 322 -17.93 -10.19 7.02
CA LYS A 322 -19.35 -9.85 7.03
C LYS A 322 -20.24 -11.06 6.78
N GLN A 323 -19.98 -11.80 5.70
CA GLN A 323 -20.87 -12.88 5.28
C GLN A 323 -20.65 -14.19 6.03
N SER A 324 -19.42 -14.47 6.43
CA SER A 324 -19.08 -15.76 7.05
C SER A 324 -18.91 -15.71 8.57
N ALA A 325 -18.74 -14.52 9.16
CA ALA A 325 -18.62 -14.33 10.61
C ALA A 325 -19.65 -13.34 11.19
N GLY A 326 -20.46 -12.67 10.38
CA GLY A 326 -21.44 -11.69 10.85
C GLY A 326 -20.82 -10.38 11.32
N ALA A 327 -19.62 -10.02 10.84
CA ALA A 327 -18.99 -8.74 11.16
C ALA A 327 -19.82 -7.55 10.68
N VAL A 328 -19.83 -6.47 11.46
CA VAL A 328 -20.46 -5.19 11.09
C VAL A 328 -19.44 -4.30 10.37
N LEU A 329 -19.79 -3.88 9.15
CA LEU A 329 -18.97 -2.94 8.39
C LEU A 329 -19.33 -1.49 8.75
N VAL A 330 -18.35 -0.68 9.11
CA VAL A 330 -18.52 0.73 9.48
C VAL A 330 -17.65 1.62 8.59
N GLY A 331 -18.16 2.77 8.17
CA GLY A 331 -17.41 3.79 7.44
C GLY A 331 -18.02 4.18 6.10
N ASP A 332 -17.20 4.23 5.03
CA ASP A 332 -17.62 4.57 3.67
C ASP A 332 -17.66 3.35 2.76
N THR A 333 -18.37 3.45 1.63
CA THR A 333 -18.32 2.46 0.57
C THR A 333 -16.88 2.28 0.09
N SER A 334 -16.43 1.02 -0.03
CA SER A 334 -15.09 0.67 -0.47
C SER A 334 -14.84 0.97 -1.96
N TYR A 335 -13.64 0.70 -2.45
CA TYR A 335 -13.19 1.07 -3.80
C TYR A 335 -13.95 0.33 -4.93
N GLY A 336 -14.19 -0.98 -4.79
CA GLY A 336 -14.82 -1.79 -5.83
C GLY A 336 -13.84 -2.40 -6.84
N LYS A 337 -12.73 -2.99 -6.39
CA LYS A 337 -11.81 -3.73 -7.27
C LYS A 337 -12.08 -5.22 -7.22
N GLY A 338 -12.94 -5.70 -8.12
CA GLY A 338 -13.41 -7.10 -8.18
C GLY A 338 -12.61 -8.02 -9.09
N THR A 339 -11.35 -7.70 -9.43
CA THR A 339 -10.49 -8.48 -10.34
C THR A 339 -9.17 -8.86 -9.71
N VAL A 340 -8.59 -9.98 -10.17
CA VAL A 340 -7.28 -10.47 -9.71
C VAL A 340 -6.30 -10.49 -10.87
N GLN A 341 -5.11 -9.97 -10.60
CA GLN A 341 -3.99 -9.96 -11.52
C GLN A 341 -2.96 -10.99 -11.12
N VAL A 342 -2.35 -11.62 -12.12
CA VAL A 342 -1.21 -12.52 -11.97
C VAL A 342 0.01 -11.91 -12.63
N HIS A 343 1.18 -12.12 -12.03
CA HIS A 343 2.46 -11.67 -12.53
C HIS A 343 3.14 -12.81 -13.30
N PHE A 344 3.62 -12.49 -14.48
CA PHE A 344 4.37 -13.37 -15.37
C PHE A 344 5.76 -12.78 -15.55
N ASN A 345 6.74 -13.29 -14.79
CA ASN A 345 8.08 -12.69 -14.66
C ASN A 345 9.13 -13.38 -15.54
N SER A 346 8.90 -14.64 -15.94
CA SER A 346 9.88 -15.46 -16.66
C SER A 346 9.41 -15.89 -18.06
N GLU A 347 8.16 -15.64 -18.38
CA GLU A 347 7.50 -16.13 -19.60
C GLU A 347 8.01 -15.43 -20.87
N LEU A 348 8.58 -14.22 -20.73
CA LEU A 348 9.16 -13.48 -21.86
C LEU A 348 10.64 -13.83 -22.11
N GLY A 349 11.27 -14.61 -21.22
CA GLY A 349 12.67 -15.07 -21.36
C GLY A 349 13.72 -14.03 -20.99
N ASP A 350 13.29 -12.93 -20.36
CA ASP A 350 14.12 -11.92 -19.71
C ASP A 350 13.54 -11.61 -18.32
N ASP A 351 14.09 -10.65 -17.61
CA ASP A 351 13.63 -10.26 -16.29
C ASP A 351 12.47 -9.24 -16.32
N SER A 352 11.85 -9.03 -17.47
CA SER A 352 10.67 -8.19 -17.61
C SER A 352 9.42 -8.85 -17.01
N LEU A 353 8.39 -8.03 -16.71
CA LEU A 353 7.18 -8.49 -16.06
C LEU A 353 5.93 -8.06 -16.84
N ILE A 354 5.05 -9.02 -17.10
CA ILE A 354 3.67 -8.73 -17.49
C ILE A 354 2.76 -9.08 -16.32
N LYS A 355 1.93 -8.12 -15.90
CA LYS A 355 0.82 -8.36 -14.99
C LYS A 355 -0.47 -8.30 -15.78
N LEU A 356 -1.29 -9.34 -15.71
CA LEU A 356 -2.57 -9.43 -16.43
C LEU A 356 -3.71 -9.73 -15.47
N THR A 357 -4.87 -9.15 -15.73
CA THR A 357 -6.13 -9.58 -15.11
C THR A 357 -6.54 -10.92 -15.69
N VAL A 358 -6.59 -11.95 -14.84
CA VAL A 358 -6.82 -13.34 -15.26
C VAL A 358 -8.16 -13.91 -14.82
N TYR A 359 -8.71 -13.42 -13.71
CA TYR A 359 -10.02 -13.82 -13.22
C TYR A 359 -10.66 -12.73 -12.35
N LYS A 360 -11.94 -12.84 -12.10
CA LYS A 360 -12.67 -12.02 -11.14
C LYS A 360 -12.83 -12.77 -9.82
N TRP A 361 -12.91 -12.04 -8.75
CA TRP A 361 -13.27 -12.59 -7.47
C TRP A 361 -14.68 -12.14 -7.06
N LEU A 362 -15.35 -12.99 -6.29
CA LEU A 362 -16.69 -12.80 -5.81
C LEU A 362 -16.73 -12.99 -4.30
N LEU A 363 -17.66 -12.34 -3.66
CA LEU A 363 -17.96 -12.56 -2.25
C LEU A 363 -18.38 -14.03 -1.98
N PRO A 364 -18.39 -14.48 -0.72
CA PRO A 364 -18.87 -15.81 -0.36
C PRO A 364 -20.23 -16.19 -0.95
N ASP A 365 -21.16 -15.25 -1.10
CA ASP A 365 -22.48 -15.46 -1.71
C ASP A 365 -22.48 -15.43 -3.25
N GLY A 366 -21.33 -15.20 -3.88
CA GLY A 366 -21.19 -15.08 -5.33
C GLY A 366 -21.44 -13.69 -5.90
N THR A 367 -21.64 -12.67 -5.07
CA THR A 367 -21.80 -11.28 -5.53
C THR A 367 -20.47 -10.73 -6.05
N TRP A 368 -20.51 -10.04 -7.20
CA TRP A 368 -19.38 -9.33 -7.76
C TRP A 368 -19.47 -7.83 -7.46
N ILE A 369 -18.48 -7.30 -6.77
CA ILE A 369 -18.50 -5.91 -6.26
C ILE A 369 -17.73 -4.92 -7.16
N ASN A 370 -17.28 -5.36 -8.35
CA ASN A 370 -16.47 -4.53 -9.23
C ASN A 370 -17.19 -3.21 -9.55
N GLU A 371 -16.47 -2.08 -9.42
CA GLU A 371 -16.97 -0.71 -9.61
C GLU A 371 -18.11 -0.27 -8.67
N GLN A 372 -18.57 -1.15 -7.77
CA GLN A 372 -19.65 -0.86 -6.83
C GLN A 372 -19.15 -0.71 -5.39
N GLY A 373 -18.11 -1.48 -5.02
CA GLY A 373 -17.61 -1.57 -3.66
C GLY A 373 -18.53 -2.29 -2.68
N LEU A 374 -18.01 -2.48 -1.48
CA LEU A 374 -18.79 -2.94 -0.32
C LEU A 374 -19.46 -1.75 0.35
N LYS A 375 -20.76 -1.83 0.55
CA LYS A 375 -21.50 -0.85 1.34
C LYS A 375 -21.38 -1.18 2.83
N PRO A 376 -21.00 -0.21 3.68
CA PRO A 376 -21.02 -0.42 5.12
C PRO A 376 -22.44 -0.65 5.63
N ASP A 377 -22.55 -1.40 6.73
CA ASP A 377 -23.82 -1.56 7.46
C ASP A 377 -24.18 -0.29 8.22
N VAL A 378 -23.14 0.37 8.74
CA VAL A 378 -23.25 1.66 9.44
C VAL A 378 -22.43 2.70 8.65
N PRO A 379 -23.07 3.45 7.74
CA PRO A 379 -22.40 4.49 6.98
C PRO A 379 -22.06 5.68 7.89
N VAL A 380 -20.79 6.06 7.92
CA VAL A 380 -20.28 7.19 8.71
C VAL A 380 -19.24 7.96 7.88
N ALA A 381 -19.54 9.21 7.60
CA ALA A 381 -18.59 10.10 6.97
C ALA A 381 -17.58 10.64 8.00
N GLN A 382 -16.30 10.70 7.63
CA GLN A 382 -15.32 11.47 8.39
C GLN A 382 -15.58 12.96 8.24
N PRO A 383 -15.23 13.78 9.23
CA PRO A 383 -15.19 15.22 9.08
C PRO A 383 -14.30 15.62 7.87
N ASP A 384 -14.72 16.63 7.11
CA ASP A 384 -14.06 17.04 5.87
C ASP A 384 -12.55 17.31 6.03
N TYR A 385 -12.11 17.75 7.20
CA TYR A 385 -10.70 18.02 7.45
C TYR A 385 -9.80 16.77 7.49
N PHE A 386 -10.37 15.56 7.60
CA PHE A 386 -9.62 14.31 7.38
C PHE A 386 -9.20 14.11 5.92
N LEU A 387 -9.84 14.80 5.00
CA LEU A 387 -9.54 14.78 3.56
C LEU A 387 -8.67 15.96 3.13
N ALA A 388 -8.28 16.82 4.05
CA ALA A 388 -7.47 18.00 3.74
C ALA A 388 -6.09 17.61 3.24
N TRP A 389 -5.60 18.35 2.25
CA TRP A 389 -4.27 18.16 1.67
C TRP A 389 -3.33 19.29 2.07
N ARG A 390 -2.04 19.14 1.77
CA ARG A 390 -1.02 20.14 2.10
C ARG A 390 -1.30 21.48 1.41
N LEU A 391 -1.09 22.56 2.16
CA LEU A 391 -1.20 23.92 1.63
C LEU A 391 0.05 24.26 0.78
N PRO A 392 -0.08 25.10 -0.26
CA PRO A 392 1.04 25.52 -1.08
C PRO A 392 2.11 26.25 -0.26
N ARG A 393 3.39 26.02 -0.59
CA ARG A 393 4.55 26.69 0.02
C ARG A 393 5.22 27.71 -0.90
N ASP A 394 4.90 27.66 -2.18
CA ASP A 394 5.47 28.48 -3.25
C ASP A 394 4.75 29.82 -3.43
N ARG A 395 3.61 29.99 -2.78
CA ARG A 395 2.80 31.22 -2.83
C ARG A 395 2.12 31.51 -1.50
N VAL A 396 1.76 32.76 -1.30
CA VAL A 396 1.00 33.23 -0.14
C VAL A 396 -0.49 33.23 -0.46
N LEU A 397 -1.31 32.65 0.42
CA LEU A 397 -2.76 32.71 0.33
C LEU A 397 -3.26 33.92 1.12
N LYS A 398 -4.06 34.78 0.50
CA LYS A 398 -4.47 36.05 1.10
C LYS A 398 -5.85 36.52 0.61
N LEU A 399 -6.35 37.59 1.20
CA LEU A 399 -7.62 38.19 0.83
C LEU A 399 -7.78 38.29 -0.70
N ASP A 400 -8.98 38.01 -1.18
CA ASP A 400 -9.38 37.94 -2.58
C ASP A 400 -8.73 36.84 -3.43
N SER A 401 -7.88 35.99 -2.85
CA SER A 401 -7.42 34.76 -3.52
C SER A 401 -8.58 33.80 -3.72
N THR A 402 -8.53 33.05 -4.84
CA THR A 402 -9.55 32.03 -5.17
C THR A 402 -8.91 30.71 -5.57
N GLY A 403 -9.64 29.62 -5.41
CA GLY A 403 -9.24 28.29 -5.88
C GLY A 403 -9.35 27.18 -4.83
N GLY A 404 -9.05 25.96 -5.24
CA GLY A 404 -9.15 24.77 -4.39
C GLY A 404 -8.31 24.86 -3.11
N ASP A 405 -7.10 25.45 -3.16
CA ASP A 405 -6.25 25.62 -2.00
C ASP A 405 -6.88 26.54 -0.93
N ILE A 406 -7.72 27.50 -1.35
CA ILE A 406 -8.45 28.35 -0.41
C ILE A 406 -9.57 27.55 0.25
N GLY A 407 -10.32 26.74 -0.50
CA GLY A 407 -11.32 25.83 0.07
C GLY A 407 -10.69 24.84 1.05
N ASN A 408 -9.54 24.28 0.69
CA ASN A 408 -8.76 23.39 1.57
C ASN A 408 -8.29 24.13 2.85
N LEU A 409 -7.77 25.34 2.72
CA LEU A 409 -7.42 26.17 3.88
C LEU A 409 -8.62 26.41 4.81
N GLN A 410 -9.78 26.72 4.24
CA GLN A 410 -11.02 26.95 5.01
C GLN A 410 -11.46 25.67 5.76
N THR A 411 -11.31 24.51 5.13
CA THR A 411 -11.53 23.21 5.73
C THR A 411 -10.55 22.94 6.88
N ILE A 412 -9.25 23.21 6.67
CA ILE A 412 -8.22 23.09 7.71
C ILE A 412 -8.51 24.02 8.89
N LEU A 413 -8.80 25.29 8.62
CA LEU A 413 -9.14 26.29 9.65
C LEU A 413 -10.32 25.83 10.51
N SER A 414 -11.37 25.30 9.86
CA SER A 414 -12.53 24.74 10.59
C SER A 414 -12.11 23.56 11.47
N GLY A 415 -11.29 22.64 10.94
CA GLY A 415 -10.80 21.48 11.66
C GLY A 415 -9.95 21.82 12.88
N VAL A 416 -9.15 22.90 12.80
CA VAL A 416 -8.31 23.34 13.91
C VAL A 416 -9.01 24.34 14.86
N GLY A 417 -10.32 24.55 14.71
CA GLY A 417 -11.14 25.35 15.61
C GLY A 417 -11.29 26.84 15.25
N TYR A 418 -10.93 27.23 14.04
CA TYR A 418 -11.10 28.61 13.53
C TYR A 418 -12.05 28.64 12.32
N PRO A 419 -13.35 28.34 12.51
CA PRO A 419 -14.29 28.25 11.40
C PRO A 419 -14.41 29.56 10.61
N THR A 420 -14.58 29.42 9.32
CA THR A 420 -14.80 30.49 8.34
C THR A 420 -16.29 30.62 8.00
N ASP A 421 -16.66 31.66 7.24
CA ASP A 421 -18.04 31.85 6.77
C ASP A 421 -18.40 31.00 5.55
N ARG A 422 -17.39 30.39 4.91
CA ARG A 422 -17.54 29.67 3.64
C ARG A 422 -16.41 28.65 3.45
N THR A 423 -16.62 27.71 2.55
CA THR A 423 -15.65 26.66 2.16
C THR A 423 -15.54 26.51 0.64
N ASP A 424 -16.03 27.51 -0.13
CA ASP A 424 -16.15 27.45 -1.58
C ASP A 424 -14.89 27.92 -2.33
N GLY A 425 -13.81 28.18 -1.59
CA GLY A 425 -12.54 28.56 -2.20
C GLY A 425 -12.36 30.05 -2.51
N TYR A 426 -13.14 30.96 -1.92
CA TYR A 426 -12.88 32.39 -1.95
C TYR A 426 -12.37 32.87 -0.59
N TYR A 427 -11.19 33.51 -0.57
CA TYR A 427 -10.58 34.05 0.65
C TYR A 427 -11.27 35.34 1.06
N SER A 428 -12.28 35.23 1.91
CA SER A 428 -13.08 36.34 2.41
C SER A 428 -12.39 37.11 3.54
N GLU A 429 -12.92 38.25 3.93
CA GLU A 429 -12.47 38.99 5.12
C GLU A 429 -12.63 38.14 6.40
N LYS A 430 -13.65 37.28 6.49
CA LYS A 430 -13.81 36.36 7.63
C LYS A 430 -12.78 35.23 7.61
N THR A 431 -12.39 34.74 6.43
CA THR A 431 -11.25 33.80 6.31
C THR A 431 -9.97 34.46 6.81
N LYS A 432 -9.70 35.73 6.42
CA LYS A 432 -8.57 36.49 6.91
C LYS A 432 -8.58 36.65 8.45
N GLN A 433 -9.73 37.00 9.03
CA GLN A 433 -9.88 37.11 10.49
C GLN A 433 -9.67 35.77 11.20
N ALA A 434 -10.07 34.65 10.59
CA ALA A 434 -9.80 33.30 11.13
C ALA A 434 -8.29 33.03 11.14
N VAL A 435 -7.57 33.34 10.06
CA VAL A 435 -6.12 33.23 9.99
C VAL A 435 -5.43 34.14 10.99
N GLU A 436 -5.87 35.39 11.14
CA GLU A 436 -5.32 36.32 12.12
C GLU A 436 -5.47 35.82 13.57
N ARG A 437 -6.62 35.21 13.91
CA ARG A 437 -6.83 34.59 15.22
C ARG A 437 -5.91 33.40 15.42
N PHE A 438 -5.83 32.50 14.45
CA PHE A 438 -4.92 31.37 14.48
C PHE A 438 -3.46 31.81 14.67
N GLN A 439 -3.01 32.82 13.88
CA GLN A 439 -1.66 33.36 14.00
C GLN A 439 -1.38 33.93 15.38
N ALA A 440 -2.34 34.66 15.95
CA ALA A 440 -2.20 35.22 17.29
C ALA A 440 -2.07 34.13 18.36
N ASP A 441 -2.92 33.10 18.31
CA ASP A 441 -2.93 32.01 19.29
C ASP A 441 -1.68 31.13 19.18
N GLU A 442 -1.12 30.98 17.96
CA GLU A 442 0.11 30.21 17.70
C GLU A 442 1.39 31.06 17.76
N SER A 443 1.30 32.34 18.23
CA SER A 443 2.43 33.27 18.35
C SER A 443 3.15 33.53 17.01
N LEU A 444 2.42 33.54 15.92
CA LEU A 444 2.90 33.92 14.59
C LEU A 444 2.62 35.41 14.30
N PRO A 445 3.33 36.04 13.32
CA PRO A 445 2.99 37.39 12.86
C PRO A 445 1.54 37.47 12.38
N LYS A 446 0.75 38.36 12.97
CA LYS A 446 -0.68 38.53 12.67
C LYS A 446 -0.87 39.31 11.37
N THR A 447 -0.63 38.64 10.24
CA THR A 447 -0.74 39.25 8.89
C THR A 447 -2.10 39.03 8.23
N GLY A 448 -2.83 38.00 8.64
CA GLY A 448 -4.04 37.53 7.98
C GLY A 448 -3.75 36.93 6.60
N GLU A 449 -2.49 36.61 6.32
CA GLU A 449 -2.04 35.91 5.11
C GLU A 449 -1.43 34.56 5.52
N VAL A 450 -1.60 33.54 4.66
CA VAL A 450 -1.02 32.22 4.91
C VAL A 450 0.25 32.09 4.10
N ASP A 451 1.36 32.37 4.75
CA ASP A 451 2.71 32.08 4.26
C ASP A 451 3.13 30.64 4.60
N SER A 452 4.35 30.26 4.24
CA SER A 452 4.87 28.92 4.49
C SER A 452 4.89 28.55 5.98
N ALA A 453 5.16 29.49 6.89
CA ALA A 453 5.22 29.24 8.33
C ALA A 453 3.81 29.02 8.91
N THR A 454 2.86 29.88 8.51
CA THR A 454 1.45 29.76 8.92
C THR A 454 0.84 28.47 8.39
N ALA A 455 1.10 28.13 7.12
CA ALA A 455 0.62 26.89 6.51
C ALA A 455 1.17 25.64 7.23
N GLN A 456 2.46 25.63 7.57
CA GLN A 456 3.09 24.54 8.30
C GLN A 456 2.43 24.36 9.68
N ARG A 457 2.22 25.45 10.40
CA ARG A 457 1.64 25.38 11.75
C ARG A 457 0.19 24.93 11.75
N LEU A 458 -0.59 25.33 10.75
CA LEU A 458 -1.95 24.83 10.52
C LEU A 458 -1.97 23.31 10.31
N GLU A 459 -1.08 22.81 9.46
CA GLU A 459 -0.99 21.38 9.17
C GLU A 459 -0.50 20.57 10.38
N GLU A 460 0.49 21.06 11.15
CA GLU A 460 0.95 20.42 12.38
C GLU A 460 -0.19 20.28 13.40
N LYS A 461 -0.98 21.34 13.55
CA LYS A 461 -2.13 21.33 14.47
C LYS A 461 -3.23 20.40 13.97
N LEU A 462 -3.55 20.45 12.67
CA LEU A 462 -4.52 19.54 12.08
C LEU A 462 -4.07 18.09 12.25
N TYR A 463 -2.81 17.79 11.99
CA TYR A 463 -2.25 16.44 12.15
C TYR A 463 -2.45 15.93 13.58
N SER A 464 -2.18 16.76 14.61
CA SER A 464 -2.39 16.35 16.00
C SER A 464 -3.86 16.04 16.32
N ILE A 465 -4.80 16.77 15.67
CA ILE A 465 -6.25 16.53 15.82
C ILE A 465 -6.67 15.22 15.14
N ILE A 466 -6.14 14.95 13.95
CA ILE A 466 -6.43 13.71 13.22
C ILE A 466 -5.87 12.48 13.95
N GLN A 467 -4.71 12.61 14.60
CA GLN A 467 -4.12 11.51 15.38
C GLN A 467 -4.88 11.20 16.67
N ASP A 468 -5.65 12.14 17.19
CA ASP A 468 -6.52 11.90 18.33
C ASP A 468 -7.77 11.12 17.89
N LYS A 469 -7.82 9.84 18.24
CA LYS A 469 -8.92 8.93 17.90
C LYS A 469 -10.30 9.40 18.39
N THR A 470 -10.36 10.32 19.34
CA THR A 470 -11.65 10.90 19.78
C THR A 470 -12.30 11.75 18.68
N ASN A 471 -11.52 12.26 17.73
CA ASN A 471 -11.98 13.02 16.57
C ASN A 471 -12.32 12.15 15.35
N ASP A 472 -11.96 10.85 15.38
CA ASP A 472 -12.27 9.90 14.32
C ASP A 472 -13.69 9.37 14.48
N ALA A 473 -14.63 9.94 13.75
CA ALA A 473 -16.05 9.58 13.83
C ALA A 473 -16.31 8.12 13.46
N GLN A 474 -15.58 7.58 12.47
CA GLN A 474 -15.70 6.18 12.07
C GLN A 474 -15.19 5.24 13.17
N TRP A 475 -14.04 5.57 13.77
CA TRP A 475 -13.50 4.82 14.91
C TRP A 475 -14.45 4.83 16.12
N GLN A 476 -14.97 6.01 16.50
CA GLN A 476 -15.90 6.13 17.61
C GLN A 476 -17.17 5.30 17.38
N THR A 477 -17.67 5.29 16.13
CA THR A 477 -18.84 4.47 15.77
C THR A 477 -18.50 2.99 15.81
N ALA A 478 -17.32 2.58 15.31
CA ALA A 478 -16.88 1.19 15.39
C ALA A 478 -16.75 0.68 16.83
N LEU A 479 -16.22 1.51 17.75
CA LEU A 479 -16.19 1.21 19.18
C LEU A 479 -17.60 1.03 19.77
N ALA A 480 -18.52 1.91 19.39
CA ALA A 480 -19.91 1.81 19.88
C ALA A 480 -20.59 0.51 19.37
N GLU A 481 -20.40 0.16 18.11
CA GLU A 481 -20.93 -1.11 17.56
C GLU A 481 -20.24 -2.33 18.19
N ALA A 482 -18.94 -2.31 18.45
CA ALA A 482 -18.24 -3.38 19.14
C ALA A 482 -18.78 -3.60 20.57
N ARG A 483 -19.04 -2.54 21.32
CA ARG A 483 -19.67 -2.60 22.66
C ARG A 483 -21.06 -3.21 22.60
N LYS A 484 -21.89 -2.76 21.66
CA LYS A 484 -23.25 -3.28 21.45
C LYS A 484 -23.25 -4.78 21.12
N LEU A 485 -22.30 -5.22 20.29
CA LEU A 485 -22.13 -6.65 19.97
C LEU A 485 -21.70 -7.45 21.20
N LEU A 486 -20.82 -6.92 22.04
CA LEU A 486 -20.43 -7.55 23.31
C LEU A 486 -21.60 -7.72 24.24
N GLU A 487 -22.38 -6.66 24.49
CA GLU A 487 -23.59 -6.70 25.34
C GLU A 487 -24.60 -7.74 24.84
N SER A 488 -24.76 -7.85 23.52
CA SER A 488 -25.68 -8.84 22.91
C SER A 488 -25.17 -10.28 23.03
N SER A 489 -23.86 -10.50 23.11
CA SER A 489 -23.25 -11.83 23.27
C SER A 489 -23.23 -12.32 24.73
N GLU A 490 -23.31 -11.41 25.69
CA GLU A 490 -23.37 -11.71 27.14
C GLU A 490 -24.81 -11.86 27.65
N SER A 491 -25.80 -11.49 26.84
CA SER A 491 -27.22 -11.68 27.20
C SER A 491 -27.62 -13.14 26.95
N PRO A 492 -28.16 -13.87 27.96
CA PRO A 492 -28.46 -15.30 27.88
C PRO A 492 -29.60 -15.65 26.91
#